data_a1a4087397e609e86f0567665d580807
#
_entry.id   a1a4087397e609e86f0567665d580807
#
_cell.length_a   1.000
_cell.length_b   1.000
_cell.length_c   1.000
_cell.angle_alpha   90.00
_cell.angle_beta   90.00
_cell.angle_gamma   90.00
#
_symmetry.space_group_name_H-M   'P 1'
#
loop_
_entity.id
_entity.type
_entity.pdbx_description
1 polymer ?
#
loop_
_entity_poly.entity_id
_entity_poly.type
_entity_poly.pdbx_seq_one_letter_code
_entity_poly.pdbx_strand_id
1 'polypeptide(L)'
;AKLAKGQDLAHKVEELLDQVELPRSYRNRYPHELSGGQRQRVGIARALALTPDLLIADEPTSALDVSVQARFLDLLQELQGKLKFACLFISHDLAVVDILCHRIAVMQNGVLVEVGDRDQILKNPKNDYTKRLISAVPVPDPAEQRIRREARLALKK
;
A
#
# COMPACT_ATOMS: atom_id res chain seq x y z
N ALA A 1 18.67 -3.96 -19.10
CA ALA A 1 18.33 -5.33 -18.69
C ALA A 1 18.32 -6.23 -19.93
N LYS A 2 19.07 -7.34 -19.92
CA LYS A 2 18.98 -8.36 -21.01
C LYS A 2 17.63 -9.03 -20.89
N LEU A 3 16.79 -8.89 -21.92
CA LEU A 3 15.55 -9.63 -22.03
C LEU A 3 15.85 -11.12 -22.14
N ALA A 4 15.29 -11.93 -21.22
CA ALA A 4 15.34 -13.37 -21.29
C ALA A 4 14.68 -13.85 -22.60
N LYS A 5 15.19 -14.91 -23.22
CA LYS A 5 14.65 -15.48 -24.46
C LYS A 5 14.17 -16.92 -24.23
N GLY A 6 13.01 -17.25 -24.77
CA GLY A 6 12.51 -18.62 -24.84
C GLY A 6 12.23 -19.25 -23.48
N GLN A 7 12.87 -20.38 -23.18
CA GLN A 7 12.67 -21.15 -21.93
C GLN A 7 13.02 -20.36 -20.68
N ASP A 8 14.04 -19.48 -20.73
CA ASP A 8 14.41 -18.61 -19.61
C ASP A 8 13.28 -17.65 -19.26
N LEU A 9 12.55 -17.14 -20.26
CA LEU A 9 11.42 -16.24 -20.02
C LEU A 9 10.27 -16.97 -19.33
N ALA A 10 9.94 -18.19 -19.77
CA ALA A 10 8.88 -18.98 -19.16
C ALA A 10 9.17 -19.29 -17.69
N HIS A 11 10.41 -19.70 -17.40
CA HIS A 11 10.86 -19.97 -16.03
C HIS A 11 10.81 -18.71 -15.16
N LYS A 12 11.27 -17.57 -15.69
CA LYS A 12 11.21 -16.28 -14.97
C LYS A 12 9.79 -15.85 -14.64
N VAL A 13 8.83 -16.05 -15.55
CA VAL A 13 7.41 -15.78 -15.29
C VAL A 13 6.86 -16.68 -14.19
N GLU A 14 7.21 -17.98 -14.19
CA GLU A 14 6.81 -18.92 -13.15
C GLU A 14 7.37 -18.54 -11.78
N GLU A 15 8.65 -18.18 -11.70
CA GLU A 15 9.26 -17.68 -10.46
C GLU A 15 8.54 -16.42 -9.92
N LEU A 16 8.19 -15.48 -10.80
CA LEU A 16 7.47 -14.27 -10.39
C LEU A 16 6.06 -14.59 -9.91
N LEU A 17 5.37 -15.54 -10.54
CA LEU A 17 4.05 -16.00 -10.07
C LEU A 17 4.16 -16.66 -8.69
N ASP A 18 5.16 -17.52 -8.48
CA ASP A 18 5.42 -18.14 -7.17
C ASP A 18 5.70 -17.08 -6.10
N GLN A 19 6.51 -16.05 -6.40
CA GLN A 19 6.81 -14.95 -5.47
C GLN A 19 5.57 -14.18 -5.02
N VAL A 20 4.56 -14.06 -5.87
CA VAL A 20 3.30 -13.38 -5.55
C VAL A 20 2.18 -14.35 -5.17
N GLU A 21 2.51 -15.59 -4.85
CA GLU A 21 1.57 -16.65 -4.42
C GLU A 21 0.44 -16.88 -5.43
N LEU A 22 0.76 -16.87 -6.71
CA LEU A 22 -0.17 -17.24 -7.78
C LEU A 22 0.24 -18.55 -8.44
N PRO A 23 -0.72 -19.41 -8.81
CA PRO A 23 -0.44 -20.64 -9.55
C PRO A 23 0.30 -20.35 -10.86
N ARG A 24 1.32 -21.15 -11.19
CA ARG A 24 2.08 -21.02 -12.44
C ARG A 24 1.22 -21.12 -13.70
N SER A 25 0.07 -21.81 -13.63
CA SER A 25 -0.92 -21.88 -14.72
C SER A 25 -1.51 -20.54 -15.10
N TYR A 26 -1.38 -19.51 -14.20
CA TYR A 26 -1.90 -18.16 -14.45
C TYR A 26 -1.12 -17.40 -15.52
N ARG A 27 0.05 -17.87 -15.93
CA ARG A 27 0.85 -17.26 -17.01
C ARG A 27 0.07 -17.11 -18.33
N ASN A 28 -0.93 -17.96 -18.55
CA ASN A 28 -1.73 -17.99 -19.78
C ASN A 28 -3.13 -17.37 -19.60
N ARG A 29 -3.43 -16.80 -18.41
CA ARG A 29 -4.75 -16.19 -18.16
C ARG A 29 -4.79 -14.73 -18.62
N TYR A 30 -5.96 -14.35 -19.08
CA TYR A 30 -6.26 -12.96 -19.41
C TYR A 30 -6.69 -12.17 -18.16
N PRO A 31 -6.52 -10.83 -18.15
CA PRO A 31 -6.86 -10.00 -16.98
C PRO A 31 -8.32 -10.12 -16.52
N HIS A 32 -9.26 -10.37 -17.44
CA HIS A 32 -10.68 -10.54 -17.12
C HIS A 32 -11.00 -11.86 -16.42
N GLU A 33 -10.09 -12.84 -16.48
CA GLU A 33 -10.23 -14.13 -15.79
C GLU A 33 -9.68 -14.09 -14.37
N LEU A 34 -9.14 -12.94 -13.93
CA LEU A 34 -8.51 -12.75 -12.62
C LEU A 34 -9.41 -11.90 -11.72
N SER A 35 -9.47 -12.26 -10.42
CA SER A 35 -10.07 -11.40 -9.40
C SER A 35 -9.29 -10.10 -9.22
N GLY A 36 -9.86 -9.10 -8.51
CA GLY A 36 -9.19 -7.84 -8.21
C GLY A 36 -7.85 -8.04 -7.50
N GLY A 37 -7.82 -8.86 -6.44
CA GLY A 37 -6.59 -9.17 -5.71
C GLY A 37 -5.56 -9.93 -6.54
N GLN A 38 -5.98 -10.85 -7.41
CA GLN A 38 -5.08 -11.55 -8.33
C GLN A 38 -4.46 -10.59 -9.35
N ARG A 39 -5.24 -9.64 -9.89
CA ARG A 39 -4.69 -8.59 -10.77
C ARG A 39 -3.66 -7.72 -10.07
N GLN A 40 -3.89 -7.35 -8.80
CA GLN A 40 -2.92 -6.57 -8.01
C GLN A 40 -1.62 -7.36 -7.78
N ARG A 41 -1.70 -8.65 -7.46
CA ARG A 41 -0.52 -9.53 -7.34
C ARG A 41 0.26 -9.64 -8.64
N VAL A 42 -0.41 -9.78 -9.78
CA VAL A 42 0.24 -9.71 -11.12
C VAL A 42 0.89 -8.36 -11.36
N GLY A 43 0.27 -7.26 -10.90
CA GLY A 43 0.85 -5.91 -10.96
C GLY A 43 2.19 -5.82 -10.21
N ILE A 44 2.26 -6.38 -8.98
CA ILE A 44 3.52 -6.48 -8.22
C ILE A 44 4.53 -7.35 -8.97
N ALA A 45 4.16 -8.55 -9.42
CA ALA A 45 5.06 -9.44 -10.15
C ALA A 45 5.69 -8.75 -11.36
N ARG A 46 4.89 -8.01 -12.12
CA ARG A 46 5.35 -7.22 -13.26
C ARG A 46 6.35 -6.13 -12.85
N ALA A 47 6.09 -5.42 -11.76
CA ALA A 47 7.00 -4.39 -11.26
C ALA A 47 8.32 -4.98 -10.77
N LEU A 48 8.28 -6.14 -10.09
CA LEU A 48 9.45 -6.84 -9.57
C LEU A 48 10.27 -7.56 -10.65
N ALA A 49 9.72 -7.78 -11.84
CA ALA A 49 10.43 -8.44 -12.95
C ALA A 49 11.73 -7.73 -13.35
N LEU A 50 11.84 -6.43 -13.09
CA LEU A 50 13.02 -5.61 -13.36
C LEU A 50 13.96 -5.47 -12.15
N THR A 51 13.71 -6.17 -11.04
CA THR A 51 14.48 -6.06 -9.78
C THR A 51 14.73 -4.60 -9.39
N PRO A 52 13.67 -3.80 -9.13
CA PRO A 52 13.80 -2.38 -8.88
C PRO A 52 14.39 -2.12 -7.49
N ASP A 53 15.15 -1.02 -7.35
CA ASP A 53 15.58 -0.48 -6.05
C ASP A 53 14.44 0.29 -5.35
N LEU A 54 13.49 0.83 -6.13
CA LEU A 54 12.33 1.58 -5.66
C LEU A 54 11.06 1.09 -6.35
N LEU A 55 10.07 0.70 -5.55
CA LEU A 55 8.70 0.39 -5.98
C LEU A 55 7.77 1.55 -5.62
N ILE A 56 7.03 2.07 -6.60
CA ILE A 56 5.96 3.05 -6.37
C ILE A 56 4.63 2.31 -6.47
N ALA A 57 3.88 2.30 -5.36
CA ALA A 57 2.56 1.68 -5.25
C ALA A 57 1.51 2.79 -5.06
N ASP A 58 0.82 3.15 -6.14
CA ASP A 58 -0.18 4.21 -6.15
C ASP A 58 -1.58 3.60 -5.98
N GLU A 59 -2.16 3.82 -4.81
CA GLU A 59 -3.47 3.30 -4.38
C GLU A 59 -3.70 1.80 -4.66
N PRO A 60 -2.75 0.91 -4.35
CA PRO A 60 -2.80 -0.48 -4.81
C PRO A 60 -3.92 -1.31 -4.16
N THR A 61 -4.55 -0.79 -3.10
CA THR A 61 -5.59 -1.50 -2.34
C THR A 61 -6.98 -0.87 -2.45
N SER A 62 -7.14 0.25 -3.18
CA SER A 62 -8.39 1.04 -3.22
C SER A 62 -9.61 0.28 -3.76
N ALA A 63 -9.40 -0.76 -4.57
CA ALA A 63 -10.45 -1.59 -5.17
C ALA A 63 -10.57 -2.99 -4.53
N LEU A 64 -9.95 -3.21 -3.37
CA LEU A 64 -9.94 -4.50 -2.68
C LEU A 64 -10.86 -4.47 -1.46
N ASP A 65 -11.51 -5.60 -1.18
CA ASP A 65 -12.16 -5.80 0.12
C ASP A 65 -11.11 -5.94 1.24
N VAL A 66 -11.55 -5.73 2.49
CA VAL A 66 -10.67 -5.68 3.68
C VAL A 66 -9.82 -6.94 3.83
N SER A 67 -10.38 -8.11 3.54
CA SER A 67 -9.68 -9.39 3.72
C SER A 67 -8.60 -9.61 2.66
N VAL A 68 -8.87 -9.21 1.42
CA VAL A 68 -7.92 -9.27 0.31
C VAL A 68 -6.83 -8.20 0.47
N GLN A 69 -7.22 -7.01 0.96
CA GLN A 69 -6.28 -5.94 1.29
C GLN A 69 -5.25 -6.38 2.32
N ALA A 70 -5.68 -6.99 3.43
CA ALA A 70 -4.76 -7.48 4.47
C ALA A 70 -3.71 -8.45 3.89
N ARG A 71 -4.15 -9.47 3.13
CA ARG A 71 -3.25 -10.44 2.48
C ARG A 71 -2.30 -9.79 1.47
N PHE A 72 -2.75 -8.75 0.77
CA PHE A 72 -1.90 -8.01 -0.16
C PHE A 72 -0.80 -7.24 0.57
N LEU A 73 -1.12 -6.62 1.71
CA LEU A 73 -0.15 -5.90 2.54
C LEU A 73 0.89 -6.84 3.15
N ASP A 74 0.46 -8.00 3.67
CA ASP A 74 1.35 -9.04 4.19
C ASP A 74 2.34 -9.50 3.11
N LEU A 75 1.84 -9.81 1.91
CA LEU A 75 2.65 -10.18 0.77
C LEU A 75 3.67 -9.09 0.40
N LEU A 76 3.25 -7.83 0.36
CA LEU A 76 4.13 -6.70 0.02
C LEU A 76 5.25 -6.54 1.05
N GLN A 77 4.95 -6.67 2.34
CA GLN A 77 5.94 -6.63 3.43
C GLN A 77 6.93 -7.78 3.32
N GLU A 78 6.44 -9.00 3.06
CA GLU A 78 7.30 -10.18 2.89
C GLU A 78 8.27 -10.00 1.71
N LEU A 79 7.76 -9.54 0.56
CA LEU A 79 8.56 -9.28 -0.63
C LEU A 79 9.59 -8.17 -0.39
N GLN A 80 9.22 -7.09 0.30
CA GLN A 80 10.14 -6.02 0.68
C GLN A 80 11.23 -6.54 1.62
N GLY A 81 10.87 -7.37 2.59
CA GLY A 81 11.81 -8.02 3.51
C GLY A 81 12.82 -8.92 2.81
N LYS A 82 12.38 -9.65 1.78
CA LYS A 82 13.23 -10.56 0.99
C LYS A 82 14.08 -9.84 -0.04
N LEU A 83 13.49 -8.93 -0.81
CA LEU A 83 14.11 -8.31 -1.98
C LEU A 83 14.77 -6.96 -1.69
N LYS A 84 14.51 -6.37 -0.49
CA LYS A 84 15.17 -5.15 0.02
C LYS A 84 14.99 -3.88 -0.83
N PHE A 85 13.91 -3.78 -1.59
CA PHE A 85 13.58 -2.56 -2.33
C PHE A 85 12.98 -1.49 -1.39
N ALA A 86 13.18 -0.22 -1.72
CA ALA A 86 12.43 0.88 -1.10
C ALA A 86 11.01 0.92 -1.67
N CYS A 87 10.00 1.24 -0.85
CA CYS A 87 8.62 1.36 -1.29
C CYS A 87 8.06 2.75 -1.00
N LEU A 88 7.60 3.45 -2.05
CA LEU A 88 6.76 4.62 -1.93
C LEU A 88 5.30 4.17 -2.07
N PHE A 89 4.58 4.13 -0.95
CA PHE A 89 3.19 3.70 -0.90
C PHE A 89 2.26 4.91 -0.81
N ILE A 90 1.38 5.10 -1.79
CA ILE A 90 0.41 6.20 -1.83
C ILE A 90 -0.96 5.62 -1.48
N SER A 91 -1.62 6.19 -0.47
CA SER A 91 -2.93 5.76 -0.02
C SER A 91 -3.67 6.90 0.69
N HIS A 92 -4.98 6.86 0.63
CA HIS A 92 -5.87 7.68 1.46
C HIS A 92 -6.35 6.93 2.73
N ASP A 93 -5.99 5.65 2.87
CA ASP A 93 -6.34 4.82 4.03
C ASP A 93 -5.22 4.86 5.08
N LEU A 94 -5.46 5.61 6.17
CA LEU A 94 -4.49 5.76 7.27
C LEU A 94 -4.23 4.45 8.03
N ALA A 95 -5.19 3.50 8.05
CA ALA A 95 -4.96 2.21 8.69
C ALA A 95 -3.91 1.39 7.92
N VAL A 96 -3.96 1.44 6.59
CA VAL A 96 -2.95 0.81 5.73
C VAL A 96 -1.58 1.44 5.92
N VAL A 97 -1.54 2.79 5.95
CA VAL A 97 -0.29 3.55 6.14
C VAL A 97 0.34 3.24 7.51
N ASP A 98 -0.47 3.12 8.57
CA ASP A 98 0.01 2.76 9.91
C ASP A 98 0.64 1.35 9.95
N ILE A 99 0.07 0.39 9.25
CA ILE A 99 0.58 -0.99 9.20
C ILE A 99 1.90 -1.08 8.42
N LEU A 100 1.98 -0.39 7.28
CA LEU A 100 3.04 -0.62 6.28
C LEU A 100 4.21 0.35 6.38
N CYS A 101 3.96 1.63 6.73
CA CYS A 101 4.95 2.68 6.52
C CYS A 101 5.80 2.96 7.76
N HIS A 102 7.10 3.21 7.57
CA HIS A 102 8.00 3.68 8.62
C HIS A 102 7.99 5.21 8.73
N ARG A 103 7.83 5.89 7.61
CA ARG A 103 7.75 7.36 7.49
C ARG A 103 6.51 7.73 6.68
N ILE A 104 5.93 8.88 7.00
CA ILE A 104 4.73 9.40 6.35
C ILE A 104 5.01 10.80 5.83
N ALA A 105 4.58 11.04 4.60
CA ALA A 105 4.52 12.36 3.98
C ALA A 105 3.06 12.71 3.72
N VAL A 106 2.58 13.82 4.30
CA VAL A 106 1.21 14.30 4.11
C VAL A 106 1.20 15.36 3.03
N MET A 107 0.33 15.19 2.05
CA MET A 107 0.18 16.10 0.92
C MET A 107 -1.20 16.77 0.94
N GLN A 108 -1.25 18.07 0.67
CA GLN A 108 -2.49 18.84 0.48
C GLN A 108 -2.34 19.75 -0.73
N ASN A 109 -3.29 19.67 -1.67
CA ASN A 109 -3.31 20.51 -2.88
C ASN A 109 -1.98 20.48 -3.66
N GLY A 110 -1.35 19.31 -3.77
CA GLY A 110 -0.09 19.14 -4.49
C GLY A 110 1.17 19.56 -3.72
N VAL A 111 1.03 20.03 -2.46
CA VAL A 111 2.15 20.47 -1.62
C VAL A 111 2.34 19.52 -0.44
N LEU A 112 3.60 19.16 -0.14
CA LEU A 112 3.93 18.44 1.09
C LEU A 112 3.79 19.38 2.28
N VAL A 113 2.85 19.09 3.18
CA VAL A 113 2.55 19.93 4.35
C VAL A 113 3.18 19.41 5.64
N GLU A 114 3.46 18.10 5.71
CA GLU A 114 4.16 17.50 6.84
C GLU A 114 4.86 16.21 6.42
N VAL A 115 6.07 15.97 6.96
CA VAL A 115 6.85 14.74 6.74
C VAL A 115 7.50 14.35 8.07
N GLY A 116 7.39 13.10 8.45
CA GLY A 116 7.97 12.60 9.70
C GLY A 116 7.91 11.09 9.83
N ASP A 117 8.35 10.60 10.97
CA ASP A 117 8.19 9.20 11.33
C ASP A 117 6.71 8.87 11.55
N ARG A 118 6.32 7.62 11.27
CA ARG A 118 4.93 7.17 11.38
C ARG A 118 4.29 7.59 12.71
N ASP A 119 4.94 7.28 13.82
CA ASP A 119 4.39 7.54 15.15
C ASP A 119 4.27 9.04 15.45
N GLN A 120 5.20 9.86 14.97
CA GLN A 120 5.12 11.32 15.12
C GLN A 120 3.93 11.88 14.34
N ILE A 121 3.75 11.46 13.09
CA ILE A 121 2.65 11.95 12.25
C ILE A 121 1.30 11.49 12.79
N LEU A 122 1.15 10.21 13.17
CA LEU A 122 -0.14 9.65 13.57
C LEU A 122 -0.56 10.03 14.98
N LYS A 123 0.39 10.14 15.93
CA LYS A 123 0.10 10.39 17.35
C LYS A 123 0.29 11.85 17.78
N ASN A 124 1.21 12.57 17.12
CA ASN A 124 1.55 13.95 17.49
C ASN A 124 1.80 14.83 16.25
N PRO A 125 0.80 14.97 15.36
CA PRO A 125 0.90 15.80 14.16
C PRO A 125 1.09 17.28 14.52
N LYS A 126 1.94 17.97 13.77
CA LYS A 126 2.22 19.41 13.96
C LYS A 126 1.33 20.28 13.07
N ASN A 127 1.11 19.85 11.83
CA ASN A 127 0.31 20.59 10.86
C ASN A 127 -1.20 20.44 11.12
N ASP A 128 -1.96 21.52 11.04
CA ASP A 128 -3.39 21.52 11.34
C ASP A 128 -4.21 20.72 10.30
N TYR A 129 -3.76 20.65 9.05
CA TYR A 129 -4.39 19.77 8.07
C TYR A 129 -4.20 18.28 8.45
N THR A 130 -2.99 17.89 8.86
CA THR A 130 -2.69 16.53 9.33
C THR A 130 -3.54 16.16 10.54
N LYS A 131 -3.67 17.08 11.53
CA LYS A 131 -4.56 16.87 12.69
C LYS A 131 -6.00 16.61 12.28
N ARG A 132 -6.53 17.43 11.36
CA ARG A 132 -7.89 17.24 10.81
C ARG A 132 -8.05 15.94 10.05
N LEU A 133 -7.06 15.56 9.24
CA LEU A 133 -7.06 14.32 8.48
C LEU A 133 -7.14 13.10 9.41
N ILE A 134 -6.28 13.04 10.44
CA ILE A 134 -6.26 11.94 11.41
C ILE A 134 -7.53 11.91 12.25
N SER A 135 -8.04 13.08 12.69
CA SER A 135 -9.28 13.14 13.47
C SER A 135 -10.53 12.73 12.70
N ALA A 136 -10.45 12.68 11.37
CA ALA A 136 -11.55 12.24 10.51
C ALA A 136 -11.66 10.72 10.38
N VAL A 137 -10.61 9.97 10.77
CA VAL A 137 -10.61 8.50 10.70
C VAL A 137 -11.55 7.95 11.76
N PRO A 138 -12.53 7.10 11.37
CA PRO A 138 -13.40 6.43 12.32
C PRO A 138 -12.59 5.52 13.25
N VAL A 139 -12.85 5.60 14.54
CA VAL A 139 -12.32 4.64 15.52
C VAL A 139 -13.41 3.62 15.85
N PRO A 140 -13.05 2.35 16.04
CA PRO A 140 -14.03 1.30 16.36
C PRO A 140 -14.74 1.51 17.70
N ASP A 141 -14.11 2.22 18.66
CA ASP A 141 -14.70 2.52 19.96
C ASP A 141 -15.68 3.71 19.88
N PRO A 142 -16.98 3.52 20.17
CA PRO A 142 -17.98 4.59 20.15
C PRO A 142 -17.70 5.73 21.13
N ALA A 143 -17.07 5.46 22.28
CA ALA A 143 -16.73 6.46 23.29
C ALA A 143 -15.59 7.36 22.79
N GLU A 144 -14.53 6.78 22.24
CA GLU A 144 -13.41 7.49 21.63
C GLU A 144 -13.86 8.27 20.40
N GLN A 145 -14.79 7.73 19.62
CA GLN A 145 -15.35 8.40 18.45
C GLN A 145 -16.13 9.68 18.82
N ARG A 146 -16.86 9.70 19.96
CA ARG A 146 -17.53 10.91 20.46
C ARG A 146 -16.52 12.00 20.83
N ILE A 147 -15.45 11.64 21.57
CA ILE A 147 -14.40 12.55 21.99
C ILE A 147 -13.71 13.18 20.74
N ARG A 148 -13.38 12.37 19.75
CA ARG A 148 -12.79 12.84 18.49
C ARG A 148 -13.74 13.75 17.69
N ARG A 149 -15.05 13.45 17.68
CA ARG A 149 -16.06 14.28 17.03
C ARG A 149 -16.17 15.67 17.68
N GLU A 150 -16.16 15.74 19.01
CA GLU A 150 -16.20 17.00 19.76
C GLU A 150 -14.94 17.83 19.51
N ALA A 151 -13.76 17.22 19.57
CA ALA A 151 -12.50 17.88 19.24
C ALA A 151 -12.47 18.44 17.82
N ARG A 152 -13.01 17.69 16.83
CA ARG A 152 -13.13 18.16 15.44
C ARG A 152 -14.07 19.34 15.26
N LEU A 153 -15.15 19.41 16.04
CA LEU A 153 -16.07 20.56 16.01
C LEU A 153 -15.44 21.80 16.63
N ALA A 154 -14.59 21.64 17.64
CA ALA A 154 -13.83 22.74 18.25
C ALA A 154 -12.77 23.35 17.29
N LEU A 155 -12.17 22.55 16.40
CA LEU A 155 -11.20 23.01 15.39
C LEU A 155 -11.83 23.73 14.19
N LYS A 156 -13.17 23.77 14.09
CA LYS A 156 -13.91 24.48 13.02
C LYS A 156 -14.32 25.89 13.38
N LYS A 157 -14.13 26.31 14.63
CA LYS A 157 -14.33 27.69 15.12
C LYS A 157 -13.01 28.45 15.06
#